data_8d69bf2b793d66fd6290dfb4ba0934c7
#
_entry.id   8d69bf2b793d66fd6290dfb4ba0934c7
#
_cell.length_a   1.000
_cell.length_b   1.000
_cell.length_c   1.000
_cell.angle_alpha   90.00
_cell.angle_beta   90.00
_cell.angle_gamma   90.00
#
_symmetry.space_group_name_H-M   'P 1'
#
loop_
_entity.id
_entity.type
_entity.pdbx_description
1 polymer ?
#
loop_
_entity_poly.entity_id
_entity_poly.type
_entity_poly.pdbx_seq_one_letter_code
_entity_poly.pdbx_strand_id
1 'polypeptide(L)'
;GANASTVSTSNTFGATLIAQQGAVCKGVVKDATGEPIIGASVSVKGTKNAAVTDLDGNFTLLNVNKGTTIEITYIGYITREIKWAGKDLDVILSEDTQGLDEVVVVGYGSSKKRDLIASVSTVKAEEMSNIPVTNIAQGLAGRSPGLIVQANGGGVNATPSISIRGGGTPLYVIDGVVRGEVDFRNLSPDDIESMSILKDASATAIYGSRASNGIVQVVTKSGKAGRISIDYDFNMSFSQPSNWPKQMHSYERAEWANIAKNNDLLNGAKNDVFTADAIQKMRDGSDPLNFGDTDWRSLVLRDWAPQTKHTVRLTGGSETNQFYVSLGHIDQNSLYRSDNHWMKRTTFRLAENTKIKPIGLQVNVALDGYRQEDTHPYTSTSSSYYNVFSHIKNKSPLTPGVNKYGLQYNVTDNPVAETASDAGYNRGITNVINGKGELIWNCLWVDGLRVRLASNYRYYGTSTKQWRKDAAQYDWDSDVPQYLGKPQLYHNSSTGYSYTNQ
;
A
#
# COMPACT_ATOMS: atom_id res chain seq x y z
N GLY A 1 44.44 60.32 -34.58
CA GLY A 1 44.26 61.47 -33.70
C GLY A 1 43.68 61.02 -32.36
N ALA A 2 44.47 61.32 -31.45
CA ALA A 2 44.38 61.99 -30.15
C ALA A 2 43.79 61.19 -29.03
N ASN A 3 44.65 60.77 -28.12
CA ASN A 3 44.87 61.16 -26.70
C ASN A 3 43.77 60.75 -25.73
N ALA A 4 44.10 59.82 -24.88
CA ALA A 4 44.74 59.91 -23.57
C ALA A 4 43.93 60.66 -22.51
N SER A 5 43.55 59.93 -21.48
CA SER A 5 43.84 60.37 -20.09
C SER A 5 43.48 59.31 -19.09
N THR A 6 44.48 58.78 -18.45
CA THR A 6 44.50 58.02 -17.21
C THR A 6 43.93 58.87 -16.03
N VAL A 7 43.05 58.27 -15.24
CA VAL A 7 42.93 58.66 -13.82
C VAL A 7 42.94 57.39 -12.98
N SER A 8 44.04 57.19 -12.29
CA SER A 8 44.21 56.33 -11.13
C SER A 8 43.39 56.87 -9.96
N THR A 9 42.59 56.04 -9.37
CA THR A 9 42.29 56.17 -7.93
C THR A 9 42.33 54.82 -7.27
N SER A 10 43.44 54.56 -6.64
CA SER A 10 43.66 53.54 -5.65
C SER A 10 42.75 53.76 -4.44
N ASN A 11 41.87 52.83 -4.18
CA ASN A 11 41.28 52.62 -2.82
C ASN A 11 41.55 51.21 -2.40
N THR A 12 42.62 51.05 -1.68
CA THR A 12 43.04 49.84 -0.95
C THR A 12 42.13 49.72 0.29
N PHE A 13 41.11 48.92 0.23
CA PHE A 13 40.51 48.30 1.42
C PHE A 13 41.10 46.90 1.56
N GLY A 14 42.15 46.83 2.33
CA GLY A 14 42.69 45.54 2.84
C GLY A 14 41.71 44.87 3.78
N ALA A 15 40.82 44.09 3.26
CA ALA A 15 40.16 43.06 4.03
C ALA A 15 41.12 41.90 4.20
N THR A 16 41.86 41.87 5.29
CA THR A 16 42.62 40.69 5.71
C THR A 16 41.60 39.59 5.99
N LEU A 17 41.39 38.71 5.01
CA LEU A 17 40.76 37.43 5.22
C LEU A 17 41.74 36.65 6.09
N ILE A 18 41.53 36.68 7.40
CA ILE A 18 42.13 35.72 8.34
C ILE A 18 41.45 34.40 7.96
N ALA A 19 42.09 33.61 7.10
CA ALA A 19 41.75 32.24 6.93
C ALA A 19 42.00 31.58 8.30
N GLN A 20 40.92 31.34 9.02
CA GLN A 20 40.95 30.58 10.26
C GLN A 20 41.34 29.17 9.87
N GLN A 21 42.64 28.82 9.99
CA GLN A 21 43.12 27.47 9.79
C GLN A 21 42.39 26.62 10.81
N GLY A 22 41.51 25.74 10.33
CA GLY A 22 40.82 24.76 11.17
C GLY A 22 41.87 23.91 11.88
N ALA A 23 41.61 23.62 13.13
CA ALA A 23 42.49 22.76 13.92
C ALA A 23 42.33 21.31 13.52
N VAL A 24 43.29 20.45 13.92
CA VAL A 24 43.23 19.02 13.73
C VAL A 24 42.48 18.40 14.90
N CYS A 25 41.39 17.69 14.63
CA CYS A 25 40.65 16.92 15.64
C CYS A 25 41.13 15.46 15.58
N LYS A 26 41.68 14.96 16.66
CA LYS A 26 42.09 13.57 16.82
C LYS A 26 41.28 12.91 17.91
N GLY A 27 41.22 11.58 17.87
CA GLY A 27 40.58 10.81 18.93
C GLY A 27 40.61 9.32 18.66
N VAL A 28 40.08 8.58 19.61
CA VAL A 28 39.95 7.12 19.54
C VAL A 28 38.48 6.75 19.77
N VAL A 29 38.02 5.74 19.04
CA VAL A 29 36.66 5.20 19.18
C VAL A 29 36.78 3.78 19.71
N LYS A 30 36.08 3.51 20.82
CA LYS A 30 36.07 2.20 21.51
C LYS A 30 34.62 1.77 21.74
N ASP A 31 34.44 0.49 21.99
CA ASP A 31 33.17 -0.03 22.50
C ASP A 31 33.08 0.09 24.05
N ALA A 32 31.93 -0.39 24.60
CA ALA A 32 31.70 -0.37 26.05
C ALA A 32 32.65 -1.29 26.85
N THR A 33 33.34 -2.24 26.19
CA THR A 33 34.32 -3.15 26.79
C THR A 33 35.75 -2.59 26.75
N GLY A 34 35.92 -1.47 25.99
CA GLY A 34 37.20 -0.82 25.79
C GLY A 34 37.98 -1.31 24.56
N GLU A 35 37.38 -2.21 23.74
CA GLU A 35 38.01 -2.64 22.49
C GLU A 35 37.89 -1.54 21.41
N PRO A 36 38.95 -1.32 20.59
CA PRO A 36 38.92 -0.31 19.54
C PRO A 36 37.98 -0.71 18.43
N ILE A 37 37.15 0.25 17.96
CA ILE A 37 36.23 0.06 16.83
C ILE A 37 36.93 0.45 15.53
N ILE A 38 37.18 -0.54 14.68
CA ILE A 38 37.87 -0.39 13.39
C ILE A 38 36.79 -0.04 12.32
N GLY A 39 37.04 0.96 11.47
CA GLY A 39 36.16 1.27 10.37
C GLY A 39 34.96 2.13 10.74
N ALA A 40 34.91 2.71 11.95
CA ALA A 40 33.85 3.68 12.30
C ALA A 40 34.00 4.96 11.47
N SER A 41 32.90 5.47 10.97
CA SER A 41 32.85 6.75 10.24
C SER A 41 32.77 7.91 11.22
N VAL A 42 33.70 8.85 11.14
CA VAL A 42 33.74 10.06 11.95
C VAL A 42 33.63 11.25 11.02
N SER A 43 32.61 12.09 11.17
CA SER A 43 32.35 13.21 10.28
C SER A 43 32.00 14.49 11.02
N VAL A 44 32.28 15.62 10.39
CA VAL A 44 31.78 16.92 10.83
C VAL A 44 30.33 17.09 10.35
N LYS A 45 29.39 17.12 11.29
CA LYS A 45 27.96 17.15 10.99
C LYS A 45 27.59 18.27 10.00
N GLY A 46 26.90 17.87 8.92
CA GLY A 46 26.46 18.82 7.86
C GLY A 46 27.55 19.19 6.84
N THR A 47 28.71 18.53 6.85
CA THR A 47 29.79 18.77 5.88
C THR A 47 30.23 17.45 5.21
N LYS A 48 31.12 17.55 4.20
CA LYS A 48 31.76 16.39 3.58
C LYS A 48 33.08 15.99 4.23
N ASN A 49 33.45 16.63 5.34
CA ASN A 49 34.70 16.36 6.06
C ASN A 49 34.50 15.12 6.94
N ALA A 50 35.07 13.99 6.54
CA ALA A 50 34.94 12.72 7.23
C ALA A 50 36.26 11.94 7.20
N ALA A 51 36.43 11.09 8.21
CA ALA A 51 37.53 10.12 8.33
C ALA A 51 36.97 8.77 8.82
N VAL A 52 37.78 7.73 8.68
CA VAL A 52 37.45 6.38 9.15
C VAL A 52 38.51 5.97 10.20
N THR A 53 38.07 5.28 11.25
CA THR A 53 38.99 4.79 12.29
C THR A 53 39.91 3.67 11.79
N ASP A 54 41.17 3.71 12.24
CA ASP A 54 42.19 2.70 11.93
C ASP A 54 42.07 1.41 12.80
N LEU A 55 43.07 0.53 12.71
CA LEU A 55 43.10 -0.76 13.44
C LEU A 55 43.11 -0.59 14.97
N ASP A 56 43.57 0.55 15.46
CA ASP A 56 43.60 0.88 16.89
C ASP A 56 42.44 1.80 17.30
N GLY A 57 41.48 2.00 16.40
CA GLY A 57 40.31 2.85 16.61
C GLY A 57 40.57 4.35 16.51
N ASN A 58 41.80 4.77 16.10
CA ASN A 58 42.14 6.19 16.04
C ASN A 58 41.57 6.83 14.75
N PHE A 59 41.25 8.11 14.85
CA PHE A 59 40.85 8.94 13.71
C PHE A 59 41.51 10.33 13.73
N THR A 60 41.63 10.94 12.57
CA THR A 60 42.13 12.30 12.42
C THR A 60 41.25 13.05 11.41
N LEU A 61 40.60 14.11 11.85
CA LEU A 61 39.88 15.05 11.00
C LEU A 61 40.66 16.37 10.87
N LEU A 62 40.91 16.80 9.66
CA LEU A 62 41.61 18.06 9.35
C LEU A 62 40.60 19.20 9.23
N ASN A 63 41.06 20.42 9.49
CA ASN A 63 40.27 21.66 9.30
C ASN A 63 38.94 21.66 10.06
N VAL A 64 38.94 21.30 11.33
CA VAL A 64 37.76 21.32 12.20
C VAL A 64 37.79 22.59 13.08
N ASN A 65 36.68 23.32 13.13
CA ASN A 65 36.54 24.46 13.98
C ASN A 65 36.12 24.05 15.41
N LYS A 66 36.69 24.70 16.44
CA LYS A 66 36.28 24.48 17.81
C LYS A 66 34.77 24.82 17.99
N GLY A 67 34.02 23.95 18.64
CA GLY A 67 32.58 24.08 18.84
C GLY A 67 31.72 23.36 17.79
N THR A 68 32.33 22.74 16.76
CA THR A 68 31.61 21.95 15.74
C THR A 68 31.17 20.61 16.34
N THR A 69 30.03 20.12 15.86
CA THR A 69 29.54 18.78 16.24
C THR A 69 30.19 17.74 15.36
N ILE A 70 30.87 16.78 15.99
CA ILE A 70 31.41 15.58 15.35
C ILE A 70 30.38 14.46 15.54
N GLU A 71 30.04 13.83 14.44
CA GLU A 71 29.13 12.67 14.38
C GLU A 71 29.95 11.40 14.13
N ILE A 72 29.77 10.40 14.98
CA ILE A 72 30.45 9.12 14.90
C ILE A 72 29.41 8.03 14.69
N THR A 73 29.56 7.26 13.62
CA THR A 73 28.64 6.18 13.23
C THR A 73 29.39 4.89 12.94
N TYR A 74 28.84 3.76 13.41
CA TYR A 74 29.32 2.43 13.07
C TYR A 74 28.16 1.44 13.01
N ILE A 75 28.27 0.43 12.16
CA ILE A 75 27.21 -0.58 11.99
C ILE A 75 27.06 -1.37 13.29
N GLY A 76 25.82 -1.41 13.83
CA GLY A 76 25.53 -2.09 15.10
C GLY A 76 25.74 -1.24 16.36
N TYR A 77 26.05 0.06 16.23
CA TYR A 77 26.25 0.97 17.35
C TYR A 77 25.37 2.23 17.22
N ILE A 78 25.00 2.79 18.36
CA ILE A 78 24.22 4.03 18.41
C ILE A 78 25.09 5.20 17.95
N THR A 79 24.62 5.98 16.97
CA THR A 79 25.27 7.21 16.50
C THR A 79 25.51 8.16 17.66
N ARG A 80 26.75 8.62 17.84
CA ARG A 80 27.12 9.56 18.89
C ARG A 80 27.52 10.91 18.32
N GLU A 81 26.94 11.97 18.85
CA GLU A 81 27.24 13.36 18.49
C GLU A 81 27.99 14.04 19.64
N ILE A 82 29.14 14.65 19.36
CA ILE A 82 29.98 15.30 20.36
C ILE A 82 30.37 16.70 19.85
N LYS A 83 30.17 17.74 20.66
CA LYS A 83 30.72 19.08 20.38
C LYS A 83 32.21 19.08 20.70
N TRP A 84 33.04 19.30 19.68
CA TRP A 84 34.50 19.31 19.85
C TRP A 84 34.98 20.57 20.58
N ALA A 85 35.62 20.40 21.69
CA ALA A 85 36.16 21.46 22.53
C ALA A 85 37.61 21.86 22.21
N GLY A 86 38.23 21.24 21.17
CA GLY A 86 39.64 21.49 20.80
C GLY A 86 40.64 20.60 21.52
N LYS A 87 40.20 19.48 22.11
CA LYS A 87 41.03 18.43 22.73
C LYS A 87 40.78 17.10 22.02
N ASP A 88 41.72 16.17 22.18
CA ASP A 88 41.55 14.81 21.67
C ASP A 88 40.30 14.16 22.26
N LEU A 89 39.60 13.39 21.45
CA LEU A 89 38.34 12.74 21.80
C LEU A 89 38.60 11.26 22.17
N ASP A 90 38.12 10.85 23.33
CA ASP A 90 37.94 9.43 23.67
C ASP A 90 36.44 9.10 23.63
N VAL A 91 36.04 8.35 22.63
CA VAL A 91 34.62 8.12 22.31
C VAL A 91 34.29 6.67 22.55
N ILE A 92 33.37 6.42 23.46
CA ILE A 92 32.80 5.10 23.69
C ILE A 92 31.47 5.03 22.96
N LEU A 93 31.32 4.13 22.00
CA LEU A 93 30.04 3.82 21.35
C LEU A 93 29.35 2.71 22.15
N SER A 94 28.04 2.90 22.33
CA SER A 94 27.17 1.86 22.87
C SER A 94 26.61 1.05 21.74
N GLU A 95 26.57 -0.27 21.87
CA GLU A 95 25.90 -1.13 20.89
C GLU A 95 24.45 -0.69 20.69
N ASP A 96 24.01 -0.65 19.44
CA ASP A 96 22.62 -0.42 19.12
C ASP A 96 21.80 -1.70 19.40
N THR A 97 21.51 -1.89 20.69
CA THR A 97 20.67 -2.99 21.16
C THR A 97 19.20 -2.81 20.78
N GLN A 98 18.80 -1.67 20.21
CA GLN A 98 17.41 -1.46 19.79
C GLN A 98 16.98 -2.42 18.68
N GLY A 99 17.89 -2.84 17.81
CA GLY A 99 17.61 -3.91 16.82
C GLY A 99 17.49 -5.31 17.44
N LEU A 100 18.07 -5.54 18.62
CA LEU A 100 18.03 -6.81 19.38
C LEU A 100 16.91 -6.85 20.41
N ASP A 101 16.43 -5.70 20.86
CA ASP A 101 15.33 -5.59 21.82
C ASP A 101 13.95 -5.38 21.14
N GLU A 102 13.85 -5.66 19.84
CA GLU A 102 12.58 -5.65 19.15
C GLU A 102 11.61 -6.59 19.85
N VAL A 103 10.60 -6.01 20.49
CA VAL A 103 9.57 -6.77 21.21
C VAL A 103 8.54 -7.22 20.19
N VAL A 104 8.43 -8.52 20.03
CA VAL A 104 7.43 -9.15 19.18
C VAL A 104 6.28 -9.61 20.07
N VAL A 105 5.06 -9.22 19.71
CA VAL A 105 3.88 -9.75 20.36
C VAL A 105 3.68 -11.19 19.88
N VAL A 106 3.71 -12.15 20.79
CA VAL A 106 3.48 -13.57 20.50
C VAL A 106 2.34 -14.04 21.35
N GLY A 107 1.23 -14.32 20.70
CA GLY A 107 0.04 -14.76 21.39
C GLY A 107 -0.58 -13.69 22.31
N TYR A 108 -0.74 -14.04 23.58
CA TYR A 108 -1.27 -13.13 24.60
C TYR A 108 -0.20 -12.37 25.38
N GLY A 109 1.08 -12.50 24.97
CA GLY A 109 2.23 -11.85 25.60
C GLY A 109 3.14 -11.16 24.61
N SER A 110 4.13 -10.43 25.13
CA SER A 110 5.22 -9.87 24.36
C SER A 110 6.53 -10.55 24.79
N SER A 111 7.35 -10.95 23.83
CA SER A 111 8.67 -11.50 24.07
C SER A 111 9.70 -10.77 23.21
N LYS A 112 10.94 -10.68 23.68
CA LYS A 112 12.00 -10.13 22.85
C LYS A 112 12.23 -11.06 21.66
N LYS A 113 12.44 -10.52 20.48
CA LYS A 113 12.67 -11.29 19.25
C LYS A 113 13.81 -12.29 19.38
N ARG A 114 14.85 -11.93 20.11
CA ARG A 114 16.01 -12.80 20.40
C ARG A 114 15.65 -14.03 21.25
N ASP A 115 14.61 -13.93 22.07
CA ASP A 115 14.21 -15.00 22.98
C ASP A 115 13.24 -15.98 22.30
N LEU A 116 12.84 -15.68 21.06
CA LEU A 116 11.94 -16.53 20.26
C LEU A 116 12.78 -17.53 19.44
N ILE A 117 12.65 -18.79 19.75
CA ILE A 117 13.22 -19.92 18.97
C ILE A 117 12.51 -20.08 17.62
N ALA A 118 11.41 -19.38 17.42
CA ALA A 118 10.53 -19.49 16.24
C ALA A 118 10.93 -18.53 15.10
N SER A 119 10.70 -18.97 13.86
CA SER A 119 10.89 -18.11 12.67
C SER A 119 9.80 -17.06 12.59
N VAL A 120 10.11 -15.86 13.06
CA VAL A 120 9.23 -14.68 13.02
C VAL A 120 9.84 -13.65 12.08
N SER A 121 9.06 -13.15 11.14
CA SER A 121 9.46 -12.01 10.32
C SER A 121 8.58 -10.81 10.69
N THR A 122 9.22 -9.70 11.00
CA THR A 122 8.53 -8.44 11.32
C THR A 122 8.62 -7.47 10.13
N VAL A 123 7.51 -6.81 9.83
CA VAL A 123 7.41 -5.73 8.86
C VAL A 123 7.01 -4.46 9.61
N LYS A 124 7.83 -3.42 9.52
CA LYS A 124 7.57 -2.15 10.21
C LYS A 124 6.54 -1.30 9.45
N ALA A 125 5.81 -0.48 10.19
CA ALA A 125 4.78 0.39 9.63
C ALA A 125 5.32 1.39 8.60
N GLU A 126 6.52 1.94 8.84
CA GLU A 126 7.15 2.92 7.94
C GLU A 126 7.41 2.34 6.54
N GLU A 127 7.64 1.02 6.45
CA GLU A 127 7.85 0.34 5.16
C GLU A 127 6.58 0.26 4.33
N MET A 128 5.41 0.43 4.94
CA MET A 128 4.11 0.27 4.30
C MET A 128 3.35 1.58 4.12
N SER A 129 3.54 2.55 5.02
CA SER A 129 2.83 3.84 4.98
C SER A 129 3.12 4.64 3.71
N ASN A 130 4.32 4.47 3.16
CA ASN A 130 4.77 5.17 1.94
C ASN A 130 4.28 4.52 0.64
N ILE A 131 3.54 3.41 0.71
CA ILE A 131 3.04 2.73 -0.47
C ILE A 131 1.57 3.14 -0.69
N PRO A 132 1.20 3.61 -1.87
CA PRO A 132 -0.17 4.01 -2.18
C PRO A 132 -1.07 2.80 -2.44
N VAL A 133 -1.19 1.90 -1.45
CA VAL A 133 -2.06 0.72 -1.54
C VAL A 133 -3.40 0.97 -0.88
N THR A 134 -4.46 0.46 -1.49
CA THR A 134 -5.82 0.46 -0.91
C THR A 134 -6.04 -0.69 0.06
N ASN A 135 -5.19 -1.72 -0.05
CA ASN A 135 -5.29 -2.97 0.70
C ASN A 135 -3.93 -3.30 1.31
N ILE A 136 -3.90 -3.45 2.62
CA ILE A 136 -2.65 -3.72 3.36
C ILE A 136 -1.93 -4.99 2.88
N ALA A 137 -2.68 -5.99 2.40
CA ALA A 137 -2.10 -7.22 1.88
C ALA A 137 -1.16 -6.97 0.69
N GLN A 138 -1.47 -5.98 -0.17
CA GLN A 138 -0.58 -5.59 -1.29
C GLN A 138 0.75 -5.02 -0.77
N GLY A 139 0.70 -4.27 0.32
CA GLY A 139 1.90 -3.70 0.96
C GLY A 139 2.85 -4.75 1.53
N LEU A 140 2.39 -5.98 1.75
CA LEU A 140 3.22 -7.09 2.27
C LEU A 140 3.99 -7.83 1.18
N ALA A 141 3.67 -7.64 -0.10
CA ALA A 141 4.30 -8.37 -1.19
C ALA A 141 5.82 -8.17 -1.20
N GLY A 142 6.57 -9.28 -1.19
CA GLY A 142 8.04 -9.28 -1.24
C GLY A 142 8.76 -8.85 0.04
N ARG A 143 8.04 -8.56 1.15
CA ARG A 143 8.65 -8.03 2.39
C ARG A 143 8.94 -9.07 3.47
N SER A 144 8.42 -10.26 3.33
CA SER A 144 8.67 -11.34 4.31
C SER A 144 8.99 -12.64 3.57
N PRO A 145 10.12 -13.28 3.85
CA PRO A 145 10.46 -14.58 3.27
C PRO A 145 9.37 -15.60 3.58
N GLY A 146 8.95 -16.38 2.57
CA GLY A 146 7.91 -17.40 2.72
C GLY A 146 6.47 -16.87 2.82
N LEU A 147 6.27 -15.56 2.69
CA LEU A 147 4.95 -14.97 2.50
C LEU A 147 4.70 -14.76 1.00
N ILE A 148 3.65 -15.37 0.49
CA ILE A 148 3.23 -15.23 -0.91
C ILE A 148 1.98 -14.35 -0.92
N VAL A 149 2.03 -13.25 -1.65
CA VAL A 149 0.90 -12.35 -1.89
C VAL A 149 0.59 -12.42 -3.38
N GLN A 150 -0.53 -13.00 -3.72
CA GLN A 150 -0.96 -13.16 -5.11
C GLN A 150 -2.05 -12.15 -5.42
N ALA A 151 -1.78 -11.27 -6.39
CA ALA A 151 -2.77 -10.32 -6.87
C ALA A 151 -3.87 -11.06 -7.64
N ASN A 152 -5.12 -10.89 -7.23
CA ASN A 152 -6.29 -11.42 -7.90
C ASN A 152 -6.89 -10.34 -8.83
N GLY A 153 -6.09 -9.89 -9.81
CA GLY A 153 -6.46 -8.81 -10.73
C GLY A 153 -6.02 -7.42 -10.26
N GLY A 154 -6.25 -6.43 -11.10
CA GLY A 154 -5.86 -5.02 -10.89
C GLY A 154 -7.05 -4.06 -10.79
N GLY A 155 -8.26 -4.59 -10.55
CA GLY A 155 -9.47 -3.77 -10.44
C GLY A 155 -9.56 -2.96 -9.16
N VAL A 156 -10.54 -2.08 -9.12
CA VAL A 156 -10.92 -1.35 -7.91
C VAL A 156 -11.24 -2.33 -6.79
N ASN A 157 -10.74 -2.05 -5.60
CA ASN A 157 -10.93 -2.91 -4.43
C ASN A 157 -10.44 -4.36 -4.64
N ALA A 158 -9.45 -4.56 -5.52
CA ALA A 158 -8.87 -5.89 -5.75
C ALA A 158 -8.35 -6.50 -4.45
N THR A 159 -8.67 -7.77 -4.24
CA THR A 159 -8.36 -8.48 -3.00
C THR A 159 -7.29 -9.53 -3.27
N PRO A 160 -6.01 -9.25 -2.97
CA PRO A 160 -4.96 -10.24 -3.09
C PRO A 160 -5.17 -11.38 -2.08
N SER A 161 -4.80 -12.59 -2.45
CA SER A 161 -4.72 -13.71 -1.53
C SER A 161 -3.35 -13.76 -0.87
N ILE A 162 -3.33 -14.15 0.41
CA ILE A 162 -2.11 -14.33 1.18
C ILE A 162 -1.96 -15.80 1.55
N SER A 163 -0.78 -16.36 1.35
CA SER A 163 -0.42 -17.67 1.88
C SER A 163 0.97 -17.64 2.50
N ILE A 164 1.17 -18.45 3.52
CA ILE A 164 2.46 -18.61 4.21
C ILE A 164 3.01 -19.98 3.83
N ARG A 165 4.23 -20.01 3.27
CA ARG A 165 4.93 -21.23 2.82
C ARG A 165 4.09 -22.11 1.87
N GLY A 166 3.21 -21.51 1.06
CA GLY A 166 2.35 -22.23 0.14
C GLY A 166 1.16 -22.95 0.80
N GLY A 167 0.90 -22.71 2.08
CA GLY A 167 -0.28 -23.17 2.80
C GLY A 167 -1.56 -22.46 2.37
N GLY A 168 -2.66 -22.75 3.06
CA GLY A 168 -3.93 -22.03 2.86
C GLY A 168 -3.92 -20.63 3.46
N THR A 169 -5.09 -20.03 3.61
CA THR A 169 -5.28 -18.72 4.23
C THR A 169 -4.77 -18.72 5.67
N PRO A 170 -3.87 -17.79 6.05
CA PRO A 170 -3.37 -17.69 7.42
C PRO A 170 -4.46 -17.18 8.38
N LEU A 171 -4.24 -17.37 9.67
CA LEU A 171 -5.04 -16.74 10.70
C LEU A 171 -4.62 -15.28 10.87
N TYR A 172 -5.58 -14.36 10.97
CA TYR A 172 -5.30 -12.95 11.21
C TYR A 172 -5.59 -12.62 12.68
N VAL A 173 -4.60 -12.02 13.33
CA VAL A 173 -4.70 -11.60 14.74
C VAL A 173 -4.38 -10.11 14.83
N ILE A 174 -5.37 -9.30 15.23
CA ILE A 174 -5.23 -7.84 15.30
C ILE A 174 -5.38 -7.44 16.78
N ASP A 175 -4.34 -6.86 17.36
CA ASP A 175 -4.26 -6.47 18.78
C ASP A 175 -4.63 -7.62 19.74
N GLY A 176 -4.20 -8.86 19.41
CA GLY A 176 -4.46 -10.07 20.16
C GLY A 176 -5.83 -10.70 19.90
N VAL A 177 -6.65 -10.13 19.04
CA VAL A 177 -7.99 -10.63 18.69
C VAL A 177 -7.96 -11.33 17.34
N VAL A 178 -8.50 -12.54 17.26
CA VAL A 178 -8.68 -13.24 15.96
C VAL A 178 -9.78 -12.53 15.19
N ARG A 179 -9.42 -12.00 14.02
CA ARG A 179 -10.34 -11.32 13.10
C ARG A 179 -10.36 -11.98 11.73
N GLY A 180 -11.34 -11.63 10.91
CA GLY A 180 -11.45 -12.12 9.54
C GLY A 180 -10.44 -11.47 8.59
N GLU A 181 -10.18 -12.14 7.48
CA GLU A 181 -9.32 -11.62 6.40
C GLU A 181 -9.80 -10.25 5.88
N VAL A 182 -11.11 -10.06 5.79
CA VAL A 182 -11.72 -8.79 5.34
C VAL A 182 -11.38 -7.64 6.28
N ASP A 183 -11.40 -7.88 7.60
CA ASP A 183 -11.04 -6.86 8.59
C ASP A 183 -9.55 -6.50 8.47
N PHE A 184 -8.69 -7.51 8.31
CA PHE A 184 -7.26 -7.30 8.09
C PHE A 184 -7.00 -6.46 6.82
N ARG A 185 -7.60 -6.83 5.69
CA ARG A 185 -7.39 -6.13 4.41
C ARG A 185 -7.81 -4.67 4.45
N ASN A 186 -8.83 -4.34 5.23
CA ASN A 186 -9.42 -3.00 5.30
C ASN A 186 -8.83 -2.13 6.42
N LEU A 187 -7.85 -2.63 7.18
CA LEU A 187 -7.07 -1.79 8.09
C LEU A 187 -6.35 -0.68 7.32
N SER A 188 -6.33 0.50 7.90
CA SER A 188 -5.46 1.56 7.38
C SER A 188 -4.00 1.22 7.65
N PRO A 189 -3.11 1.21 6.62
CA PRO A 189 -1.68 1.04 6.84
C PRO A 189 -1.10 2.07 7.82
N ASP A 190 -1.68 3.26 7.87
CA ASP A 190 -1.25 4.35 8.75
C ASP A 190 -1.53 4.09 10.23
N ASP A 191 -2.51 3.22 10.53
CA ASP A 191 -2.87 2.83 11.90
C ASP A 191 -2.07 1.66 12.45
N ILE A 192 -1.17 1.09 11.65
CA ILE A 192 -0.35 -0.06 12.04
C ILE A 192 0.95 0.42 12.67
N GLU A 193 1.34 -0.19 13.76
CA GLU A 193 2.65 -0.02 14.38
C GLU A 193 3.65 -1.07 13.86
N SER A 194 3.22 -2.34 13.85
CA SER A 194 4.04 -3.43 13.35
C SER A 194 3.20 -4.62 12.91
N MET A 195 3.77 -5.46 12.04
CA MET A 195 3.20 -6.75 11.69
C MET A 195 4.23 -7.84 11.84
N SER A 196 3.83 -8.98 12.40
CA SER A 196 4.65 -10.16 12.58
C SER A 196 4.02 -11.35 11.86
N ILE A 197 4.83 -12.05 11.08
CA ILE A 197 4.42 -13.26 10.37
C ILE A 197 4.97 -14.47 11.13
N LEU A 198 4.07 -15.21 11.79
CA LEU A 198 4.41 -16.41 12.55
C LEU A 198 4.24 -17.63 11.65
N LYS A 199 5.34 -18.32 11.36
CA LYS A 199 5.41 -19.37 10.35
C LYS A 199 5.54 -20.78 10.92
N ASP A 200 5.92 -20.89 12.20
CA ASP A 200 6.23 -22.15 12.84
C ASP A 200 5.20 -22.54 13.89
N ALA A 201 4.99 -23.85 14.06
CA ALA A 201 4.02 -24.41 15.00
C ALA A 201 4.24 -23.97 16.46
N SER A 202 5.51 -23.76 16.87
CA SER A 202 5.82 -23.29 18.22
C SER A 202 5.27 -21.89 18.50
N ALA A 203 5.34 -20.99 17.52
CA ALA A 203 4.81 -19.64 17.64
C ALA A 203 3.28 -19.59 17.52
N THR A 204 2.66 -20.57 16.88
CA THR A 204 1.23 -20.62 16.60
C THR A 204 0.42 -21.50 17.53
N ALA A 205 1.10 -22.29 18.39
CA ALA A 205 0.51 -23.31 19.26
C ALA A 205 -0.66 -22.82 20.13
N ILE A 206 -0.59 -21.60 20.65
CA ILE A 206 -1.66 -21.01 21.50
C ILE A 206 -2.97 -20.74 20.76
N TYR A 207 -2.96 -20.70 19.41
CA TYR A 207 -4.14 -20.53 18.59
C TYR A 207 -4.74 -21.85 18.08
N GLY A 208 -4.08 -22.99 18.44
CA GLY A 208 -4.51 -24.33 18.09
C GLY A 208 -4.51 -24.62 16.58
N SER A 209 -5.35 -25.56 16.17
CA SER A 209 -5.43 -26.03 14.76
C SER A 209 -5.78 -24.93 13.75
N ARG A 210 -6.46 -23.87 14.16
CA ARG A 210 -6.81 -22.74 13.27
C ARG A 210 -5.58 -22.01 12.73
N ALA A 211 -4.43 -22.14 13.37
CA ALA A 211 -3.19 -21.50 13.01
C ALA A 211 -2.24 -22.40 12.19
N SER A 212 -2.72 -23.53 11.69
CA SER A 212 -1.92 -24.50 10.92
C SER A 212 -1.27 -23.89 9.66
N ASN A 213 -1.90 -22.89 9.04
CA ASN A 213 -1.38 -22.17 7.88
C ASN A 213 -0.53 -20.93 8.26
N GLY A 214 -0.14 -20.79 9.53
CA GLY A 214 0.56 -19.62 10.05
C GLY A 214 -0.36 -18.49 10.47
N ILE A 215 0.23 -17.44 11.01
CA ILE A 215 -0.50 -16.27 11.54
C ILE A 215 0.10 -14.99 10.97
N VAL A 216 -0.77 -14.07 10.57
CA VAL A 216 -0.44 -12.65 10.36
C VAL A 216 -0.92 -11.89 11.59
N GLN A 217 0.03 -11.49 12.42
CA GLN A 217 -0.25 -10.73 13.64
C GLN A 217 0.00 -9.25 13.39
N VAL A 218 -0.97 -8.41 13.74
CA VAL A 218 -0.93 -6.96 13.57
C VAL A 218 -1.01 -6.31 14.94
N VAL A 219 -0.12 -5.36 15.17
CA VAL A 219 -0.18 -4.43 16.29
C VAL A 219 -0.52 -3.07 15.72
N THR A 220 -1.57 -2.46 16.22
CA THR A 220 -2.00 -1.15 15.76
C THR A 220 -1.46 -0.05 16.67
N LYS A 221 -1.34 1.16 16.12
CA LYS A 221 -0.85 2.34 16.87
C LYS A 221 -1.73 2.63 18.06
N SER A 222 -1.08 2.99 19.16
CA SER A 222 -1.67 3.46 20.41
C SER A 222 -1.13 4.84 20.75
N GLY A 223 -1.71 5.49 21.77
CA GLY A 223 -1.24 6.78 22.27
C GLY A 223 0.20 6.72 22.79
N LYS A 224 0.90 7.83 22.70
CA LYS A 224 2.26 8.01 23.27
C LYS A 224 2.23 9.12 24.29
N ALA A 225 3.01 8.97 25.37
CA ALA A 225 3.21 10.03 26.33
C ALA A 225 3.96 11.18 25.66
N GLY A 226 3.49 12.41 25.85
CA GLY A 226 4.08 13.60 25.27
C GLY A 226 3.05 14.66 24.91
N ARG A 227 3.53 15.68 24.20
CA ARG A 227 2.65 16.74 23.70
C ARG A 227 1.68 16.17 22.66
N ILE A 228 0.52 16.80 22.57
CA ILE A 228 -0.45 16.48 21.52
C ILE A 228 0.17 16.85 20.17
N SER A 229 0.20 15.88 19.25
CA SER A 229 0.57 16.10 17.85
C SER A 229 -0.62 15.79 16.95
N ILE A 230 -0.72 16.57 15.89
CA ILE A 230 -1.69 16.38 14.81
C ILE A 230 -0.89 16.18 13.53
N ASP A 231 -1.11 15.06 12.89
CA ASP A 231 -0.45 14.71 11.62
C ASP A 231 -1.51 14.59 10.54
N TYR A 232 -1.24 15.18 9.37
CA TYR A 232 -2.06 15.04 8.18
C TYR A 232 -1.23 14.50 7.03
N ASP A 233 -1.67 13.38 6.46
CA ASP A 233 -1.06 12.78 5.29
C ASP A 233 -2.01 12.83 4.11
N PHE A 234 -1.51 13.30 2.99
CA PHE A 234 -2.17 13.25 1.70
C PHE A 234 -1.33 12.44 0.71
N ASN A 235 -1.96 11.50 0.05
CA ASN A 235 -1.33 10.73 -1.01
C ASN A 235 -2.25 10.71 -2.23
N MET A 236 -1.68 11.01 -3.40
CA MET A 236 -2.33 10.88 -4.69
C MET A 236 -1.52 9.93 -5.56
N SER A 237 -2.17 8.96 -6.16
CA SER A 237 -1.55 7.98 -7.03
C SER A 237 -2.35 7.75 -8.29
N PHE A 238 -1.68 7.26 -9.32
CA PHE A 238 -2.26 6.94 -10.62
C PHE A 238 -1.91 5.50 -10.96
N SER A 239 -2.94 4.69 -11.21
CA SER A 239 -2.76 3.29 -11.57
C SER A 239 -2.92 3.11 -13.08
N GLN A 240 -2.09 2.25 -13.66
CA GLN A 240 -2.20 1.84 -15.06
C GLN A 240 -2.01 0.31 -15.15
N PRO A 241 -2.48 -0.34 -16.21
CA PRO A 241 -2.17 -1.74 -16.45
C PRO A 241 -0.66 -1.94 -16.60
N SER A 242 -0.06 -2.81 -15.79
CA SER A 242 1.38 -3.12 -15.87
C SER A 242 1.75 -3.89 -17.14
N ASN A 243 0.83 -4.69 -17.63
CA ASN A 243 0.97 -5.43 -18.88
C ASN A 243 -0.39 -5.57 -19.54
N TRP A 244 -0.51 -5.09 -20.76
CA TRP A 244 -1.68 -5.30 -21.60
C TRP A 244 -1.26 -6.09 -22.84
N PRO A 245 -1.90 -7.23 -23.15
CA PRO A 245 -1.57 -8.00 -24.33
C PRO A 245 -1.80 -7.16 -25.58
N LYS A 246 -0.82 -7.19 -26.50
CA LYS A 246 -1.00 -6.54 -27.80
C LYS A 246 -2.17 -7.20 -28.52
N GLN A 247 -3.13 -6.37 -28.92
CA GLN A 247 -4.25 -6.82 -29.73
C GLN A 247 -3.86 -6.72 -31.22
N MET A 248 -4.38 -7.66 -32.02
CA MET A 248 -4.21 -7.61 -33.47
C MET A 248 -5.05 -6.49 -34.05
N HIS A 249 -4.55 -5.84 -35.09
CA HIS A 249 -5.33 -5.00 -35.96
C HIS A 249 -6.33 -5.81 -36.80
N SER A 250 -7.34 -5.15 -37.32
CA SER A 250 -8.38 -5.80 -38.14
C SER A 250 -7.76 -6.48 -39.36
N TYR A 251 -6.81 -5.86 -40.05
CA TYR A 251 -6.13 -6.44 -41.20
C TYR A 251 -5.31 -7.68 -40.82
N GLU A 252 -4.58 -7.66 -39.71
CA GLU A 252 -3.82 -8.81 -39.22
C GLU A 252 -4.78 -9.99 -38.95
N ARG A 253 -5.90 -9.72 -38.27
CA ARG A 253 -6.91 -10.73 -37.98
C ARG A 253 -7.57 -11.29 -39.24
N ALA A 254 -7.81 -10.48 -40.27
CA ALA A 254 -8.34 -10.89 -41.53
C ALA A 254 -7.37 -11.79 -42.31
N GLU A 255 -6.07 -11.45 -42.33
CA GLU A 255 -5.01 -12.28 -42.89
C GLU A 255 -4.93 -13.66 -42.22
N TRP A 256 -4.93 -13.68 -40.86
CA TRP A 256 -4.93 -14.93 -40.11
C TRP A 256 -6.20 -15.75 -40.34
N ALA A 257 -7.37 -15.12 -40.50
CA ALA A 257 -8.61 -15.80 -40.80
C ALA A 257 -8.55 -16.49 -42.17
N ASN A 258 -7.95 -15.83 -43.18
CA ASN A 258 -7.72 -16.43 -44.50
C ASN A 258 -6.74 -17.63 -44.42
N ILE A 259 -5.63 -17.47 -43.68
CA ILE A 259 -4.66 -18.56 -43.46
C ILE A 259 -5.33 -19.76 -42.77
N ALA A 260 -6.07 -19.51 -41.69
CA ALA A 260 -6.76 -20.57 -40.98
C ALA A 260 -7.78 -21.33 -41.89
N LYS A 261 -8.57 -20.54 -42.63
CA LYS A 261 -9.58 -21.12 -43.54
C LYS A 261 -8.92 -21.92 -44.67
N ASN A 262 -7.83 -21.42 -45.24
CA ASN A 262 -7.15 -22.13 -46.33
C ASN A 262 -6.40 -23.36 -45.82
N ASN A 263 -5.93 -23.39 -44.57
CA ASN A 263 -5.33 -24.60 -43.97
C ASN A 263 -6.34 -25.71 -43.73
N ASP A 264 -7.63 -25.41 -43.58
CA ASP A 264 -8.69 -26.40 -43.42
C ASP A 264 -9.08 -27.08 -44.77
N LEU A 265 -8.60 -26.52 -45.90
CA LEU A 265 -8.93 -27.02 -47.20
C LEU A 265 -7.91 -28.08 -47.67
N LEU A 266 -8.42 -29.24 -48.07
CA LEU A 266 -7.61 -30.28 -48.70
C LEU A 266 -7.20 -29.83 -50.12
N ASN A 267 -6.02 -30.26 -50.56
CA ASN A 267 -5.51 -30.07 -51.94
C ASN A 267 -5.09 -28.62 -52.31
N GLY A 268 -4.75 -27.79 -51.38
CA GLY A 268 -4.19 -26.44 -51.68
C GLY A 268 -5.20 -25.49 -52.32
N ALA A 269 -6.48 -25.78 -52.25
CA ALA A 269 -7.53 -24.83 -52.65
C ALA A 269 -7.45 -23.58 -51.78
N LYS A 270 -7.83 -22.44 -52.35
CA LYS A 270 -7.96 -21.18 -51.62
C LYS A 270 -9.42 -20.75 -51.55
N ASN A 271 -9.86 -20.39 -50.36
CA ASN A 271 -11.19 -19.83 -50.15
C ASN A 271 -11.10 -18.75 -49.09
N ASP A 272 -10.56 -17.61 -49.48
CA ASP A 272 -10.35 -16.50 -48.61
C ASP A 272 -11.68 -15.97 -48.05
N VAL A 273 -11.72 -15.75 -46.74
CA VAL A 273 -12.84 -15.11 -46.06
C VAL A 273 -12.90 -13.60 -46.37
N PHE A 274 -11.71 -12.99 -46.48
CA PHE A 274 -11.54 -11.57 -46.79
C PHE A 274 -10.73 -11.41 -48.08
N THR A 275 -11.22 -10.53 -48.97
CA THR A 275 -10.50 -10.21 -50.20
C THR A 275 -9.26 -9.37 -49.94
N ALA A 276 -8.30 -9.36 -50.84
CA ALA A 276 -7.12 -8.51 -50.74
C ALA A 276 -7.45 -7.02 -50.67
N ASP A 277 -8.48 -6.57 -51.39
CA ASP A 277 -8.98 -5.19 -51.37
C ASP A 277 -9.55 -4.84 -49.99
N ALA A 278 -10.35 -5.74 -49.38
CA ALA A 278 -10.88 -5.56 -48.03
C ALA A 278 -9.76 -5.43 -46.97
N ILE A 279 -8.75 -6.31 -47.04
CA ILE A 279 -7.57 -6.26 -46.16
C ILE A 279 -6.78 -4.95 -46.35
N GLN A 280 -6.64 -4.49 -47.59
CA GLN A 280 -5.95 -3.24 -47.87
C GLN A 280 -6.71 -2.03 -47.28
N LYS A 281 -8.05 -1.98 -47.39
CA LYS A 281 -8.89 -0.94 -46.81
C LYS A 281 -8.86 -0.94 -45.29
N MET A 282 -8.76 -2.13 -44.64
CA MET A 282 -8.53 -2.23 -43.21
C MET A 282 -7.15 -1.69 -42.81
N ARG A 283 -6.12 -1.90 -43.64
CA ARG A 283 -4.75 -1.49 -43.35
C ARG A 283 -4.54 0.00 -43.51
N ASP A 284 -5.09 0.63 -44.53
CA ASP A 284 -4.92 2.05 -44.82
C ASP A 284 -6.04 2.93 -44.25
N GLY A 285 -7.10 2.32 -43.69
CA GLY A 285 -8.22 3.05 -43.09
C GLY A 285 -9.06 3.84 -44.10
N SER A 286 -9.00 3.47 -45.41
CA SER A 286 -9.74 4.20 -46.46
C SER A 286 -11.25 4.02 -46.43
N ASP A 287 -11.73 2.99 -45.76
CA ASP A 287 -13.16 2.72 -45.57
C ASP A 287 -13.47 2.25 -44.13
N PRO A 288 -13.36 3.15 -43.16
CA PRO A 288 -13.48 2.79 -41.75
C PRO A 288 -14.91 2.39 -41.33
N LEU A 289 -15.91 2.69 -42.17
CA LEU A 289 -17.29 2.32 -41.91
C LEU A 289 -17.56 0.85 -42.21
N ASN A 290 -17.00 0.34 -43.31
CA ASN A 290 -17.20 -1.07 -43.71
C ASN A 290 -16.07 -1.97 -43.24
N PHE A 291 -14.86 -1.43 -43.07
CA PHE A 291 -13.63 -2.17 -42.73
C PHE A 291 -12.89 -1.49 -41.57
N GLY A 292 -13.62 -1.28 -40.47
CA GLY A 292 -13.07 -0.61 -39.28
C GLY A 292 -11.98 -1.44 -38.58
N ASP A 293 -11.19 -0.73 -37.76
CA ASP A 293 -10.20 -1.30 -36.87
C ASP A 293 -10.48 -0.80 -35.44
N THR A 294 -11.26 -1.59 -34.69
CA THR A 294 -11.76 -1.18 -33.38
C THR A 294 -10.72 -1.46 -32.32
N ASP A 295 -10.15 -0.41 -31.73
CA ASP A 295 -9.37 -0.51 -30.48
C ASP A 295 -10.33 -0.51 -29.27
N TRP A 296 -10.76 -1.69 -28.88
CA TRP A 296 -11.65 -1.88 -27.75
C TRP A 296 -11.09 -1.35 -26.43
N ARG A 297 -9.77 -1.38 -26.26
CA ARG A 297 -9.13 -0.84 -25.07
C ARG A 297 -9.35 0.66 -24.97
N SER A 298 -9.01 1.39 -26.01
CA SER A 298 -9.12 2.86 -26.01
C SER A 298 -10.56 3.35 -25.93
N LEU A 299 -11.53 2.58 -26.45
CA LEU A 299 -12.95 2.93 -26.32
C LEU A 299 -13.46 2.83 -24.89
N VAL A 300 -12.97 1.87 -24.11
CA VAL A 300 -13.52 1.53 -22.78
C VAL A 300 -12.63 2.04 -21.65
N LEU A 301 -11.30 2.01 -21.84
CA LEU A 301 -10.34 2.30 -20.78
C LEU A 301 -9.65 3.65 -20.99
N ARG A 302 -9.38 4.32 -19.89
CA ARG A 302 -8.42 5.42 -19.78
C ARG A 302 -7.04 4.86 -19.44
N ASP A 303 -6.00 5.61 -19.73
CA ASP A 303 -4.62 5.15 -19.47
C ASP A 303 -4.29 5.15 -17.98
N TRP A 304 -4.89 6.05 -17.21
CA TRP A 304 -4.62 6.24 -15.80
C TRP A 304 -5.90 6.32 -14.97
N ALA A 305 -5.93 5.60 -13.86
CA ALA A 305 -6.98 5.67 -12.85
C ALA A 305 -6.45 6.41 -11.61
N PRO A 306 -7.05 7.55 -11.22
CA PRO A 306 -6.63 8.28 -10.04
C PRO A 306 -7.12 7.61 -8.76
N GLN A 307 -6.31 7.74 -7.71
CA GLN A 307 -6.62 7.37 -6.35
C GLN A 307 -6.13 8.44 -5.41
N THR A 308 -6.94 8.83 -4.44
CA THR A 308 -6.55 9.75 -3.38
C THR A 308 -6.74 9.11 -2.01
N LYS A 309 -5.84 9.45 -1.09
CA LYS A 309 -5.89 9.03 0.30
C LYS A 309 -5.62 10.22 1.19
N HIS A 310 -6.46 10.44 2.18
CA HIS A 310 -6.33 11.46 3.21
C HIS A 310 -6.33 10.77 4.58
N THR A 311 -5.39 11.09 5.44
CA THR A 311 -5.35 10.56 6.81
C THR A 311 -5.03 11.68 7.78
N VAL A 312 -5.86 11.84 8.81
CA VAL A 312 -5.61 12.74 9.94
C VAL A 312 -5.39 11.87 11.16
N ARG A 313 -4.34 12.18 11.92
CA ARG A 313 -4.00 11.47 13.17
C ARG A 313 -3.80 12.48 14.28
N LEU A 314 -4.29 12.15 15.47
CA LEU A 314 -4.10 12.89 16.70
C LEU A 314 -3.55 11.92 17.75
N THR A 315 -2.40 12.22 18.32
CA THR A 315 -1.81 11.42 19.39
C THR A 315 -1.25 12.30 20.48
N GLY A 316 -1.27 11.80 21.71
CA GLY A 316 -0.73 12.52 22.84
C GLY A 316 -1.09 11.87 24.17
N GLY A 317 -0.74 12.56 25.27
CA GLY A 317 -1.11 12.14 26.59
C GLY A 317 0.02 12.28 27.61
N SER A 318 -0.26 11.82 28.82
CA SER A 318 0.68 11.74 29.93
C SER A 318 1.28 10.32 30.05
N GLU A 319 2.13 10.11 31.06
CA GLU A 319 2.61 8.75 31.39
C GLU A 319 1.48 7.81 31.84
N THR A 320 0.38 8.36 32.35
CA THR A 320 -0.74 7.59 32.90
C THR A 320 -1.95 7.49 31.97
N ASN A 321 -2.08 8.46 31.05
CA ASN A 321 -3.20 8.48 30.10
C ASN A 321 -2.68 8.84 28.73
N GLN A 322 -2.90 7.97 27.74
CA GLN A 322 -2.40 8.11 26.37
C GLN A 322 -3.51 7.79 25.39
N PHE A 323 -3.65 8.63 24.37
CA PHE A 323 -4.69 8.47 23.37
C PHE A 323 -4.15 8.56 21.96
N TYR A 324 -4.83 7.86 21.07
CA TYR A 324 -4.61 7.87 19.62
C TYR A 324 -5.97 7.95 18.92
N VAL A 325 -6.11 8.87 17.98
CA VAL A 325 -7.30 9.00 17.12
C VAL A 325 -6.85 9.12 15.69
N SER A 326 -7.47 8.40 14.78
CA SER A 326 -7.25 8.56 13.34
C SER A 326 -8.56 8.56 12.57
N LEU A 327 -8.55 9.29 11.45
CA LEU A 327 -9.61 9.31 10.45
C LEU A 327 -8.94 9.25 9.06
N GLY A 328 -9.26 8.22 8.30
CA GLY A 328 -8.75 8.02 6.95
C GLY A 328 -9.87 8.02 5.92
N HIS A 329 -9.61 8.53 4.72
CA HIS A 329 -10.50 8.45 3.57
C HIS A 329 -9.72 8.07 2.32
N ILE A 330 -10.21 7.08 1.59
CA ILE A 330 -9.64 6.63 0.31
C ILE A 330 -10.76 6.73 -0.73
N ASP A 331 -10.43 7.34 -1.87
CA ASP A 331 -11.25 7.36 -3.08
C ASP A 331 -10.43 6.74 -4.22
N GLN A 332 -10.87 5.60 -4.73
CA GLN A 332 -10.23 4.85 -5.79
C GLN A 332 -11.14 4.75 -7.00
N ASN A 333 -10.70 5.26 -8.14
CA ASN A 333 -11.40 5.15 -9.41
C ASN A 333 -10.88 3.99 -10.26
N SER A 334 -11.70 3.53 -11.18
CA SER A 334 -11.33 2.48 -12.13
C SER A 334 -10.64 3.02 -13.37
N LEU A 335 -10.13 2.09 -14.18
CA LEU A 335 -9.64 2.38 -15.52
C LEU A 335 -10.76 2.60 -16.55
N TYR A 336 -12.03 2.31 -16.22
CA TYR A 336 -13.13 2.58 -17.16
C TYR A 336 -13.30 4.07 -17.39
N ARG A 337 -13.59 4.47 -18.62
CA ARG A 337 -13.89 5.86 -18.98
C ARG A 337 -15.18 6.36 -18.32
N SER A 338 -16.10 5.44 -18.05
CA SER A 338 -17.31 5.72 -17.29
C SER A 338 -17.02 5.82 -15.79
N ASP A 339 -17.84 6.60 -15.07
CA ASP A 339 -17.72 6.74 -13.61
C ASP A 339 -18.53 5.67 -12.83
N ASN A 340 -18.85 4.55 -13.48
CA ASN A 340 -19.68 3.49 -12.89
C ASN A 340 -18.91 2.51 -12.02
N HIS A 341 -17.59 2.68 -11.87
CA HIS A 341 -16.77 1.75 -11.10
C HIS A 341 -15.74 2.50 -10.25
N TRP A 342 -15.97 2.49 -8.96
CA TRP A 342 -15.14 3.16 -7.96
C TRP A 342 -15.32 2.51 -6.58
N MET A 343 -14.41 2.81 -5.66
CA MET A 343 -14.50 2.46 -4.25
C MET A 343 -14.13 3.68 -3.39
N LYS A 344 -14.96 3.95 -2.37
CA LYS A 344 -14.71 4.94 -1.33
C LYS A 344 -14.72 4.25 0.02
N ARG A 345 -13.72 4.48 0.82
CA ARG A 345 -13.65 3.91 2.16
C ARG A 345 -13.20 4.96 3.16
N THR A 346 -14.01 5.11 4.21
CA THR A 346 -13.67 5.92 5.37
C THR A 346 -13.36 4.99 6.53
N THR A 347 -12.18 5.11 7.12
CA THR A 347 -11.71 4.35 8.29
C THR A 347 -11.62 5.28 9.48
N PHE A 348 -11.85 4.76 10.67
CA PHE A 348 -11.63 5.49 11.91
C PHE A 348 -11.02 4.56 12.96
N ARG A 349 -10.21 5.13 13.83
CA ARG A 349 -9.67 4.45 15.00
C ARG A 349 -9.56 5.41 16.17
N LEU A 350 -9.90 4.90 17.36
CA LEU A 350 -9.70 5.54 18.64
C LEU A 350 -9.07 4.49 19.56
N ALA A 351 -8.00 4.84 20.25
CA ALA A 351 -7.39 3.99 21.26
C ALA A 351 -6.99 4.85 22.45
N GLU A 352 -7.28 4.36 23.65
CA GLU A 352 -6.94 4.98 24.92
C GLU A 352 -6.35 3.95 25.87
N ASN A 353 -5.25 4.33 26.51
CA ASN A 353 -4.57 3.54 27.53
C ASN A 353 -4.46 4.37 28.80
N THR A 354 -5.12 3.91 29.86
CA THR A 354 -5.12 4.59 31.17
C THR A 354 -4.50 3.68 32.22
N LYS A 355 -3.49 4.19 32.94
CA LYS A 355 -2.83 3.50 34.06
C LYS A 355 -3.22 4.13 35.38
N ILE A 356 -3.87 3.36 36.25
CA ILE A 356 -4.26 3.76 37.60
C ILE A 356 -3.22 3.19 38.56
N LYS A 357 -2.10 3.90 38.69
CA LYS A 357 -0.90 3.47 39.45
C LYS A 357 -1.22 3.03 40.90
N PRO A 358 -2.08 3.73 41.69
CA PRO A 358 -2.33 3.39 43.09
C PRO A 358 -2.89 1.97 43.34
N ILE A 359 -3.57 1.40 42.33
CA ILE A 359 -4.17 0.04 42.46
C ILE A 359 -3.57 -0.95 41.46
N GLY A 360 -2.53 -0.53 40.70
CA GLY A 360 -1.88 -1.40 39.71
C GLY A 360 -2.76 -1.76 38.50
N LEU A 361 -3.83 -1.00 38.24
CA LEU A 361 -4.79 -1.28 37.17
C LEU A 361 -4.45 -0.49 35.91
N GLN A 362 -4.47 -1.16 34.76
CA GLN A 362 -4.43 -0.54 33.43
C GLN A 362 -5.73 -0.86 32.69
N VAL A 363 -6.30 0.16 32.09
CA VAL A 363 -7.51 0.08 31.26
C VAL A 363 -7.12 0.45 29.83
N ASN A 364 -7.36 -0.44 28.88
CA ASN A 364 -7.13 -0.20 27.47
C ASN A 364 -8.48 -0.28 26.75
N VAL A 365 -8.82 0.75 26.00
CA VAL A 365 -10.02 0.79 25.16
C VAL A 365 -9.62 1.08 23.74
N ALA A 366 -10.15 0.34 22.78
CA ALA A 366 -9.98 0.62 21.38
C ALA A 366 -11.31 0.49 20.63
N LEU A 367 -11.56 1.40 19.73
CA LEU A 367 -12.68 1.40 18.80
C LEU A 367 -12.11 1.64 17.41
N ASP A 368 -12.35 0.73 16.49
CA ASP A 368 -11.95 0.87 15.09
C ASP A 368 -13.08 0.41 14.15
N GLY A 369 -13.03 0.92 12.95
CA GLY A 369 -14.01 0.51 11.96
C GLY A 369 -13.84 1.19 10.63
N TYR A 370 -14.74 0.83 9.71
CA TYR A 370 -14.79 1.46 8.40
C TYR A 370 -16.20 1.42 7.82
N ARG A 371 -16.46 2.40 6.96
CA ARG A 371 -17.53 2.37 5.98
C ARG A 371 -16.90 2.33 4.60
N GLN A 372 -17.21 1.28 3.85
CA GLN A 372 -16.82 1.16 2.46
C GLN A 372 -18.06 1.19 1.57
N GLU A 373 -17.94 1.90 0.48
CA GLU A 373 -18.92 1.97 -0.58
C GLU A 373 -18.20 1.73 -1.90
N ASP A 374 -18.68 0.77 -2.68
CA ASP A 374 -18.13 0.44 -3.97
C ASP A 374 -19.24 0.23 -4.99
N THR A 375 -18.94 0.53 -6.23
CA THR A 375 -19.84 0.26 -7.36
C THR A 375 -19.06 -0.33 -8.51
N HIS A 376 -19.73 -1.19 -9.27
CA HIS A 376 -19.21 -1.75 -10.50
C HIS A 376 -20.34 -1.96 -11.52
N PRO A 377 -20.03 -1.99 -12.82
CA PRO A 377 -21.01 -2.25 -13.84
C PRO A 377 -21.71 -3.58 -13.61
N TYR A 378 -23.01 -3.61 -13.90
CA TYR A 378 -23.75 -4.85 -14.00
C TYR A 378 -23.64 -5.37 -15.43
N THR A 379 -23.20 -6.62 -15.59
CA THR A 379 -23.22 -7.32 -16.89
C THR A 379 -24.29 -8.39 -16.89
N SER A 380 -24.96 -8.58 -18.00
CA SER A 380 -26.08 -9.54 -18.11
C SER A 380 -25.62 -10.99 -17.88
N THR A 381 -24.38 -11.30 -18.18
CA THR A 381 -23.84 -12.67 -18.10
C THR A 381 -23.20 -12.99 -16.76
N SER A 382 -22.72 -11.96 -16.03
CA SER A 382 -22.15 -12.14 -14.70
C SER A 382 -21.88 -10.78 -14.05
N SER A 383 -22.04 -10.69 -12.76
CA SER A 383 -21.72 -9.48 -11.97
C SER A 383 -20.21 -9.25 -11.75
N SER A 384 -19.35 -9.84 -12.58
CA SER A 384 -17.91 -9.82 -12.37
C SER A 384 -17.21 -8.74 -13.22
N TYR A 385 -16.46 -7.87 -12.55
CA TYR A 385 -15.49 -6.96 -13.16
C TYR A 385 -14.58 -7.63 -14.20
N TYR A 386 -14.20 -8.88 -13.98
CA TYR A 386 -13.34 -9.65 -14.89
C TYR A 386 -13.98 -9.92 -16.26
N ASN A 387 -15.30 -9.98 -16.35
CA ASN A 387 -15.97 -10.22 -17.60
C ASN A 387 -15.79 -9.09 -18.59
N VAL A 388 -15.93 -7.84 -18.13
CA VAL A 388 -15.71 -6.68 -19.01
C VAL A 388 -14.30 -6.65 -19.57
N PHE A 389 -13.27 -6.93 -18.74
CA PHE A 389 -11.89 -7.05 -19.22
C PHE A 389 -11.71 -8.22 -20.19
N SER A 390 -12.39 -9.34 -19.96
CA SER A 390 -12.39 -10.46 -20.88
C SER A 390 -13.02 -10.09 -22.22
N HIS A 391 -14.14 -9.36 -22.19
CA HIS A 391 -14.79 -8.87 -23.40
C HIS A 391 -13.87 -7.91 -24.17
N ILE A 392 -13.25 -6.94 -23.52
CA ILE A 392 -12.28 -6.03 -24.16
C ILE A 392 -11.16 -6.82 -24.86
N LYS A 393 -10.62 -7.86 -24.19
CA LYS A 393 -9.50 -8.65 -24.72
C LYS A 393 -9.90 -9.56 -25.88
N ASN A 394 -11.11 -10.12 -25.83
CA ASN A 394 -11.52 -11.20 -26.74
C ASN A 394 -12.34 -10.69 -27.93
N LYS A 395 -12.85 -9.45 -27.87
CA LYS A 395 -13.58 -8.88 -29.00
C LYS A 395 -12.70 -8.73 -30.22
N SER A 396 -13.30 -9.02 -31.36
CA SER A 396 -12.64 -8.86 -32.66
C SER A 396 -12.49 -7.39 -32.99
N PRO A 397 -11.34 -6.93 -33.48
CA PRO A 397 -11.18 -5.57 -34.03
C PRO A 397 -12.01 -5.32 -35.28
N LEU A 398 -12.47 -6.37 -35.94
CA LEU A 398 -13.41 -6.30 -37.08
C LEU A 398 -14.84 -5.93 -36.67
N THR A 399 -15.17 -6.04 -35.38
CA THR A 399 -16.49 -5.70 -34.87
C THR A 399 -16.49 -4.25 -34.42
N PRO A 400 -17.36 -3.39 -34.94
CA PRO A 400 -17.42 -2.01 -34.48
C PRO A 400 -17.94 -1.93 -33.03
N GLY A 401 -17.32 -1.06 -32.23
CA GLY A 401 -17.76 -0.79 -30.86
C GLY A 401 -18.87 0.25 -30.80
N VAL A 402 -18.90 1.13 -31.79
CA VAL A 402 -19.91 2.16 -31.99
C VAL A 402 -20.44 2.10 -33.42
N ASN A 403 -21.66 2.58 -33.61
CA ASN A 403 -22.27 2.66 -34.94
C ASN A 403 -21.79 3.90 -35.72
N LYS A 404 -22.31 4.13 -36.93
CA LYS A 404 -21.93 5.26 -37.77
C LYS A 404 -22.22 6.65 -37.16
N TYR A 405 -23.06 6.72 -36.12
CA TYR A 405 -23.37 7.95 -35.37
C TYR A 405 -22.52 8.09 -34.09
N GLY A 406 -21.56 7.18 -33.82
CA GLY A 406 -20.75 7.17 -32.61
C GLY A 406 -21.50 6.65 -31.38
N LEU A 407 -22.65 6.02 -31.55
CA LEU A 407 -23.47 5.42 -30.48
C LEU A 407 -23.07 3.95 -30.28
N GLN A 408 -23.32 3.41 -29.09
CA GLN A 408 -22.96 2.03 -28.71
C GLN A 408 -23.61 1.02 -29.66
N TYR A 409 -22.77 0.31 -30.43
CA TYR A 409 -23.26 -0.62 -31.42
C TYR A 409 -23.92 -1.86 -30.78
N ASN A 410 -25.05 -2.30 -31.35
CA ASN A 410 -25.76 -3.49 -30.89
C ASN A 410 -24.98 -4.75 -31.24
N VAL A 411 -24.12 -5.16 -30.32
CA VAL A 411 -23.35 -6.41 -30.39
C VAL A 411 -23.31 -7.09 -29.03
N THR A 412 -23.45 -8.39 -29.01
CA THR A 412 -23.39 -9.19 -27.78
C THR A 412 -22.13 -8.87 -26.98
N ASP A 413 -22.25 -8.73 -25.66
CA ASP A 413 -21.14 -8.42 -24.74
C ASP A 413 -20.31 -7.21 -25.21
N ASN A 414 -20.97 -6.13 -25.57
CA ASN A 414 -20.30 -4.88 -25.94
C ASN A 414 -19.75 -4.19 -24.69
N PRO A 415 -18.42 -4.16 -24.45
CA PRO A 415 -17.86 -3.59 -23.25
C PRO A 415 -18.05 -2.06 -23.14
N VAL A 416 -18.30 -1.36 -24.25
CA VAL A 416 -18.68 0.07 -24.23
C VAL A 416 -20.07 0.23 -23.60
N ALA A 417 -21.03 -0.60 -24.03
CA ALA A 417 -22.38 -0.59 -23.49
C ALA A 417 -22.42 -1.10 -22.03
N GLU A 418 -21.67 -2.15 -21.72
CA GLU A 418 -21.60 -2.70 -20.35
C GLU A 418 -21.07 -1.68 -19.33
N THR A 419 -20.18 -0.79 -19.75
CA THR A 419 -19.59 0.24 -18.86
C THR A 419 -20.24 1.60 -19.00
N ALA A 420 -21.24 1.77 -19.85
CA ALA A 420 -21.91 3.04 -20.06
C ALA A 420 -22.55 3.60 -18.77
N SER A 421 -22.62 4.92 -18.64
CA SER A 421 -23.16 5.58 -17.44
C SER A 421 -24.66 5.32 -17.22
N ASP A 422 -25.39 5.02 -18.28
CA ASP A 422 -26.81 4.65 -18.25
C ASP A 422 -27.05 3.14 -18.09
N ALA A 423 -25.99 2.32 -18.08
CA ALA A 423 -26.07 0.89 -17.81
C ALA A 423 -26.44 0.59 -16.36
N GLY A 424 -26.76 -0.65 -16.10
CA GLY A 424 -27.00 -1.15 -14.74
C GLY A 424 -25.74 -1.12 -13.88
N TYR A 425 -25.93 -1.15 -12.58
CA TYR A 425 -24.84 -1.16 -11.59
C TYR A 425 -25.09 -2.14 -10.46
N ASN A 426 -24.01 -2.56 -9.83
CA ASN A 426 -24.02 -3.24 -8.55
C ASN A 426 -23.28 -2.35 -7.54
N ARG A 427 -23.99 -1.88 -6.49
CA ARG A 427 -23.46 -1.01 -5.45
C ARG A 427 -23.50 -1.70 -4.12
N GLY A 428 -22.32 -1.85 -3.50
CA GLY A 428 -22.12 -2.42 -2.19
C GLY A 428 -21.87 -1.33 -1.14
N ILE A 429 -22.42 -1.52 0.06
CA ILE A 429 -22.08 -0.73 1.24
C ILE A 429 -21.75 -1.71 2.36
N THR A 430 -20.59 -1.53 2.96
CA THR A 430 -20.15 -2.32 4.11
C THR A 430 -19.81 -1.40 5.27
N ASN A 431 -20.37 -1.66 6.43
CA ASN A 431 -20.07 -0.97 7.68
C ASN A 431 -19.52 -1.97 8.68
N VAL A 432 -18.39 -1.67 9.30
CA VAL A 432 -17.78 -2.49 10.34
C VAL A 432 -17.40 -1.61 11.51
N ILE A 433 -17.71 -2.06 12.72
CA ILE A 433 -17.30 -1.42 13.96
C ILE A 433 -16.77 -2.52 14.88
N ASN A 434 -15.57 -2.36 15.37
CA ASN A 434 -14.92 -3.24 16.32
C ASN A 434 -14.63 -2.46 17.60
N GLY A 435 -15.05 -2.98 18.74
CA GLY A 435 -14.74 -2.44 20.06
C GLY A 435 -13.93 -3.45 20.87
N LYS A 436 -12.89 -3.00 21.54
CA LYS A 436 -12.08 -3.78 22.48
C LYS A 436 -12.00 -3.05 23.81
N GLY A 437 -12.32 -3.75 24.90
CA GLY A 437 -12.05 -3.34 26.26
C GLY A 437 -11.11 -4.33 26.92
N GLU A 438 -10.09 -3.86 27.61
CA GLU A 438 -9.11 -4.69 28.28
C GLU A 438 -8.75 -4.10 29.64
N LEU A 439 -8.80 -4.93 30.67
CA LEU A 439 -8.38 -4.62 32.03
C LEU A 439 -7.15 -5.46 32.36
N ILE A 440 -6.07 -4.84 32.76
CA ILE A 440 -4.86 -5.51 33.20
C ILE A 440 -4.57 -5.06 34.63
N TRP A 441 -4.66 -6.00 35.56
CA TRP A 441 -4.36 -5.76 36.96
C TRP A 441 -3.04 -6.41 37.34
N ASN A 442 -2.05 -5.58 37.71
CA ASN A 442 -0.78 -6.04 38.28
C ASN A 442 -0.92 -5.97 39.80
N CYS A 443 -0.89 -7.12 40.46
CA CYS A 443 -1.05 -7.19 41.92
C CYS A 443 0.13 -6.50 42.60
N LEU A 444 -0.15 -5.47 43.41
CA LEU A 444 0.92 -4.68 44.06
C LEU A 444 1.56 -5.39 45.26
N TRP A 445 0.90 -6.43 45.80
CA TRP A 445 1.36 -7.19 46.96
C TRP A 445 1.75 -8.63 46.68
N VAL A 446 1.67 -9.07 45.41
CA VAL A 446 2.17 -10.38 44.97
C VAL A 446 2.99 -10.16 43.71
N ASP A 447 4.30 -10.26 43.85
CA ASP A 447 5.23 -10.06 42.74
C ASP A 447 4.95 -11.05 41.60
N GLY A 448 4.88 -10.53 40.36
CA GLY A 448 4.65 -11.33 39.17
C GLY A 448 3.18 -11.73 38.92
N LEU A 449 2.27 -11.49 39.85
CA LEU A 449 0.84 -11.79 39.63
C LEU A 449 0.20 -10.72 38.77
N ARG A 450 -0.25 -11.13 37.58
CA ARG A 450 -0.94 -10.30 36.60
C ARG A 450 -2.25 -10.98 36.17
N VAL A 451 -3.34 -10.25 36.27
CA VAL A 451 -4.66 -10.70 35.78
C VAL A 451 -5.04 -9.82 34.58
N ARG A 452 -5.47 -10.45 33.51
CA ARG A 452 -5.92 -9.79 32.29
C ARG A 452 -7.32 -10.27 31.95
N LEU A 453 -8.22 -9.32 31.74
CA LEU A 453 -9.56 -9.54 31.22
C LEU A 453 -9.74 -8.72 29.96
N ALA A 454 -10.19 -9.35 28.87
CA ALA A 454 -10.46 -8.65 27.64
C ALA A 454 -11.80 -9.07 27.03
N SER A 455 -12.52 -8.10 26.51
CA SER A 455 -13.77 -8.33 25.78
C SER A 455 -13.71 -7.60 24.44
N ASN A 456 -14.18 -8.26 23.41
CA ASN A 456 -14.19 -7.73 22.05
C ASN A 456 -15.61 -7.87 21.49
N TYR A 457 -16.06 -6.80 20.86
CA TYR A 457 -17.34 -6.73 20.18
C TYR A 457 -17.12 -6.34 18.73
N ARG A 458 -17.82 -6.99 17.83
CA ARG A 458 -17.82 -6.67 16.41
C ARG A 458 -19.24 -6.59 15.87
N TYR A 459 -19.53 -5.48 15.21
CA TYR A 459 -20.71 -5.31 14.38
C TYR A 459 -20.29 -5.25 12.92
N TYR A 460 -21.04 -5.90 12.04
CA TYR A 460 -20.93 -5.68 10.62
C TYR A 460 -22.31 -5.61 9.97
N GLY A 461 -22.44 -4.75 8.97
CA GLY A 461 -23.64 -4.61 8.16
C GLY A 461 -23.26 -4.45 6.71
N THR A 462 -23.90 -5.21 5.84
CA THR A 462 -23.72 -5.12 4.39
C THR A 462 -25.06 -4.82 3.73
N SER A 463 -25.01 -3.99 2.68
CA SER A 463 -26.17 -3.71 1.85
C SER A 463 -25.71 -3.71 0.40
N THR A 464 -26.38 -4.46 -0.44
CA THR A 464 -26.09 -4.55 -1.87
C THR A 464 -27.33 -4.16 -2.66
N LYS A 465 -27.18 -3.18 -3.56
CA LYS A 465 -28.21 -2.75 -4.49
C LYS A 465 -27.75 -3.05 -5.91
N GLN A 466 -28.48 -3.90 -6.60
CA GLN A 466 -28.25 -4.18 -8.01
C GLN A 466 -29.37 -3.57 -8.84
N TRP A 467 -28.99 -2.66 -9.73
CA TRP A 467 -29.83 -2.16 -10.77
C TRP A 467 -29.45 -2.87 -12.07
N ARG A 468 -30.28 -3.83 -12.49
CA ARG A 468 -30.06 -4.60 -13.70
C ARG A 468 -30.76 -3.87 -14.83
N LYS A 469 -30.00 -3.26 -15.70
CA LYS A 469 -30.47 -2.53 -16.88
C LYS A 469 -29.37 -2.63 -17.92
N ASP A 470 -29.69 -3.08 -19.10
CA ASP A 470 -28.79 -2.98 -20.23
C ASP A 470 -28.73 -1.54 -20.70
N ALA A 471 -27.56 -1.06 -21.10
CA ALA A 471 -27.43 0.23 -21.73
C ALA A 471 -28.16 0.24 -23.08
N ALA A 472 -28.53 1.41 -23.53
CA ALA A 472 -29.05 1.58 -24.87
C ALA A 472 -28.02 1.12 -25.90
N GLN A 473 -28.43 0.27 -26.83
CA GLN A 473 -27.62 -0.15 -27.97
C GLN A 473 -28.34 0.24 -29.25
N TYR A 474 -27.58 0.39 -30.31
CA TYR A 474 -28.09 0.95 -31.54
C TYR A 474 -27.69 0.09 -32.74
N ASP A 475 -28.55 -0.13 -33.69
CA ASP A 475 -28.20 -0.75 -34.94
C ASP A 475 -27.26 0.15 -35.75
N TRP A 476 -26.58 -0.42 -36.76
CA TRP A 476 -25.56 0.29 -37.52
C TRP A 476 -26.07 1.61 -38.16
N ASP A 477 -27.24 1.58 -38.72
CA ASP A 477 -27.88 2.68 -39.44
C ASP A 477 -28.96 3.43 -38.65
N SER A 478 -29.02 3.21 -37.34
CA SER A 478 -30.12 3.74 -36.50
C SER A 478 -29.57 4.56 -35.34
N ASP A 479 -30.25 5.66 -35.03
CA ASP A 479 -30.09 6.45 -33.81
C ASP A 479 -31.24 6.15 -32.80
N VAL A 480 -32.10 5.17 -33.12
CA VAL A 480 -33.15 4.71 -32.22
C VAL A 480 -32.61 3.68 -31.24
N PRO A 481 -32.71 3.94 -29.93
CA PRO A 481 -32.16 3.01 -28.94
C PRO A 481 -32.94 1.71 -28.86
N GLN A 482 -32.21 0.63 -28.76
CA GLN A 482 -32.72 -0.69 -28.42
C GLN A 482 -32.32 -1.06 -27.01
N TYR A 483 -33.23 -1.60 -26.24
CA TYR A 483 -32.98 -2.08 -24.86
C TYR A 483 -33.19 -3.57 -24.81
N LEU A 484 -32.14 -4.29 -24.41
CA LEU A 484 -32.16 -5.74 -24.27
C LEU A 484 -32.66 -6.09 -22.86
N GLY A 485 -33.94 -6.30 -22.70
CA GLY A 485 -34.52 -6.75 -21.45
C GLY A 485 -35.26 -5.64 -20.65
N LYS A 486 -35.86 -6.07 -19.54
CA LYS A 486 -36.60 -5.16 -18.63
C LYS A 486 -35.73 -4.77 -17.45
N PRO A 487 -35.68 -3.50 -17.07
CA PRO A 487 -34.98 -3.08 -15.86
C PRO A 487 -35.49 -3.81 -14.62
N GLN A 488 -34.57 -4.23 -13.75
CA GLN A 488 -34.87 -4.94 -12.51
C GLN A 488 -34.04 -4.38 -11.36
N LEU A 489 -34.67 -4.24 -10.21
CA LEU A 489 -33.99 -3.81 -8.98
C LEU A 489 -33.95 -4.94 -7.97
N TYR A 490 -32.75 -5.26 -7.50
CA TYR A 490 -32.52 -6.17 -6.39
C TYR A 490 -31.85 -5.42 -5.25
N HIS A 491 -32.34 -5.67 -4.05
CA HIS A 491 -31.72 -5.14 -2.84
C HIS A 491 -31.63 -6.25 -1.80
N ASN A 492 -30.43 -6.43 -1.25
CA ASN A 492 -30.17 -7.38 -0.17
C ASN A 492 -29.39 -6.68 0.94
N SER A 493 -29.73 -6.96 2.19
CA SER A 493 -28.98 -6.47 3.33
C SER A 493 -28.81 -7.58 4.36
N SER A 494 -27.66 -7.59 5.03
CA SER A 494 -27.40 -8.48 6.14
C SER A 494 -26.65 -7.75 7.24
N THR A 495 -26.92 -8.13 8.49
CA THR A 495 -26.22 -7.64 9.67
C THR A 495 -25.80 -8.81 10.53
N GLY A 496 -24.68 -8.66 11.22
CA GLY A 496 -24.19 -9.67 12.15
C GLY A 496 -23.42 -9.04 13.29
N TYR A 497 -23.37 -9.79 14.38
CA TYR A 497 -22.68 -9.41 15.61
C TYR A 497 -21.81 -10.58 16.05
N SER A 498 -20.65 -10.28 16.61
CA SER A 498 -19.84 -11.29 17.30
C SER A 498 -19.16 -10.68 18.51
N TYR A 499 -18.98 -11.48 19.56
CA TYR A 499 -18.22 -11.10 20.73
C TYR A 499 -17.30 -12.24 21.13
N THR A 500 -16.17 -11.86 21.71
CA THR A 500 -15.15 -12.78 22.20
C THR A 500 -14.64 -12.24 23.53
N ASN A 501 -14.71 -13.06 24.58
CA ASN A 501 -14.14 -12.77 25.90
C ASN A 501 -12.88 -13.60 26.09
N GLN A 502 -11.86 -13.01 26.72
CA GLN A 502 -10.56 -13.62 26.99
C GLN A 502 -10.09 -13.31 28.40
#